data_0eb02bcfa702c2b37f4e3d6f7f8a632a
#
_entry.id   0eb02bcfa702c2b37f4e3d6f7f8a632a
#
_cell.length_a   1.000
_cell.length_b   1.000
_cell.length_c   1.000
_cell.angle_alpha   90.00
_cell.angle_beta   90.00
_cell.angle_gamma   90.00
#
_symmetry.space_group_name_H-M   'P 1'
#
loop_
_entity.id
_entity.type
_entity.pdbx_description
1 polymer ?
#
loop_
_entity_poly.entity_id
_entity_poly.type
_entity_poly.pdbx_seq_one_letter_code
_entity_poly.pdbx_strand_id
1 'polypeptide(L)'
;PFFYALRREAHFTDERYSLHDNTQLYLSFDFNKSPSTLVIGMIYQKEIAIIDLIICDENSVQGKSPLEACCFKFKEKYLSSGLITRPYLIVTGDASGTAGGSDKVKNENFYTKIESILGIGKSQRKIRKKNIEHILSQEICNSLIYNCNFKIYKSAELVLFDMEQAQIENGKLVKGDRDKGKGLDITDAVRYFMDCV
;
A
#
# COMPACT_ATOMS: atom_id res chain seq x y z
N PRO A 1 -15.07 13.43 -5.94
CA PRO A 1 -14.11 12.33 -5.81
C PRO A 1 -12.94 12.68 -4.90
N PHE A 2 -12.36 11.69 -4.23
CA PHE A 2 -11.10 11.90 -3.51
C PHE A 2 -9.94 12.07 -4.50
N PHE A 3 -9.82 11.18 -5.48
CA PHE A 3 -8.79 11.25 -6.53
C PHE A 3 -9.33 11.95 -7.79
N TYR A 4 -9.55 13.25 -7.72
CA TYR A 4 -10.16 14.01 -8.84
C TYR A 4 -9.23 14.20 -10.04
N ALA A 5 -7.92 14.05 -9.89
CA ALA A 5 -6.95 14.09 -10.99
C ALA A 5 -6.81 12.74 -11.72
N LEU A 6 -7.36 11.64 -11.14
CA LEU A 6 -7.28 10.31 -11.73
C LEU A 6 -8.16 10.21 -12.98
N ARG A 7 -7.60 9.68 -14.06
CA ARG A 7 -8.29 9.39 -15.32
C ARG A 7 -7.85 8.02 -15.82
N ARG A 8 -8.79 7.11 -15.99
CA ARG A 8 -8.52 5.73 -16.41
C ARG A 8 -7.67 5.67 -17.67
N GLU A 9 -8.04 6.44 -18.70
CA GLU A 9 -7.38 6.41 -20.01
C GLU A 9 -5.92 6.91 -19.97
N ALA A 10 -5.59 7.76 -18.99
CA ALA A 10 -4.26 8.34 -18.85
C ALA A 10 -3.37 7.56 -17.88
N HIS A 11 -3.95 6.97 -16.85
CA HIS A 11 -3.21 6.44 -15.71
C HIS A 11 -3.28 4.90 -15.56
N PHE A 12 -4.19 4.23 -16.25
CA PHE A 12 -4.23 2.77 -16.28
C PHE A 12 -3.50 2.22 -17.50
N THR A 13 -2.80 1.12 -17.32
CA THR A 13 -2.11 0.43 -18.42
C THR A 13 -2.25 -1.08 -18.32
N ASP A 14 -2.53 -1.71 -19.46
CA ASP A 14 -2.55 -3.18 -19.61
C ASP A 14 -1.14 -3.77 -19.76
N GLU A 15 -0.12 -2.93 -19.89
CA GLU A 15 1.26 -3.36 -20.01
C GLU A 15 1.73 -4.06 -18.73
N ARG A 16 2.78 -4.85 -18.87
CA ARG A 16 3.48 -5.43 -17.73
C ARG A 16 4.50 -4.43 -17.22
N TYR A 17 4.52 -4.22 -15.90
CA TYR A 17 5.59 -3.43 -15.30
C TYR A 17 6.94 -4.14 -15.43
N SER A 18 8.01 -3.38 -15.51
CA SER A 18 9.38 -3.88 -15.46
C SER A 18 10.07 -3.38 -14.21
N LEU A 19 10.77 -4.27 -13.52
CA LEU A 19 11.62 -3.92 -12.39
C LEU A 19 13.08 -3.82 -12.88
N HIS A 20 13.67 -2.68 -12.66
CA HIS A 20 15.07 -2.38 -12.99
C HIS A 20 15.91 -2.42 -11.72
N ASP A 21 17.24 -2.55 -11.86
CA ASP A 21 18.17 -2.73 -10.73
C ASP A 21 18.05 -1.68 -9.63
N ASN A 22 17.63 -0.46 -9.96
CA ASN A 22 17.48 0.66 -9.03
C ASN A 22 16.01 1.00 -8.73
N THR A 23 15.06 0.12 -9.05
CA THR A 23 13.65 0.33 -8.75
C THR A 23 13.41 0.26 -7.25
N GLN A 24 12.86 1.32 -6.66
CA GLN A 24 12.37 1.28 -5.29
C GLN A 24 10.94 0.76 -5.25
N LEU A 25 10.68 -0.24 -4.42
CA LEU A 25 9.34 -0.71 -4.09
C LEU A 25 8.91 -0.19 -2.72
N TYR A 26 7.74 0.39 -2.71
CA TYR A 26 7.05 0.84 -1.50
C TYR A 26 5.97 -0.16 -1.13
N LEU A 27 6.09 -0.74 0.03
CA LEU A 27 5.14 -1.66 0.62
C LEU A 27 4.24 -0.89 1.56
N SER A 28 3.05 -0.53 1.09
CA SER A 28 2.10 0.28 1.85
C SER A 28 0.99 -0.59 2.46
N PHE A 29 0.96 -0.63 3.78
CA PHE A 29 0.03 -1.46 4.53
C PHE A 29 -1.12 -0.65 5.12
N ASP A 30 -2.32 -1.21 5.02
CA ASP A 30 -3.44 -0.87 5.88
C ASP A 30 -3.77 -2.05 6.80
N PHE A 31 -3.69 -1.78 8.12
CA PHE A 31 -3.75 -2.82 9.16
C PHE A 31 -5.18 -3.02 9.66
N ASN A 32 -5.92 -3.90 9.01
CA ASN A 32 -7.19 -4.37 9.51
C ASN A 32 -7.04 -5.77 10.12
N LYS A 33 -7.97 -6.12 10.99
CA LYS A 33 -7.99 -7.47 11.57
C LYS A 33 -8.14 -8.53 10.48
N SER A 34 -9.05 -8.28 9.53
CA SER A 34 -9.28 -9.12 8.35
C SER A 34 -10.18 -8.37 7.36
N PRO A 35 -9.80 -8.24 6.10
CA PRO A 35 -8.49 -8.55 5.55
C PRO A 35 -7.43 -7.47 5.82
N SER A 36 -6.16 -7.85 5.79
CA SER A 36 -5.04 -6.90 5.65
C SER A 36 -4.79 -6.60 4.18
N THR A 37 -4.47 -5.36 3.89
CA THR A 37 -4.22 -4.88 2.53
C THR A 37 -2.78 -4.40 2.40
N LEU A 38 -2.11 -4.85 1.35
CA LEU A 38 -0.78 -4.41 0.95
C LEU A 38 -0.83 -3.92 -0.48
N VAL A 39 -0.67 -2.61 -0.66
CA VAL A 39 -0.44 -1.98 -1.97
C VAL A 39 1.05 -1.91 -2.23
N ILE A 40 1.47 -2.32 -3.42
CA ILE A 40 2.87 -2.26 -3.84
C ILE A 40 3.03 -1.13 -4.84
N GLY A 41 3.67 -0.06 -4.38
CA GLY A 41 4.07 1.08 -5.18
C GLY A 41 5.48 0.91 -5.73
N MET A 42 5.75 1.55 -6.85
CA MET A 42 7.05 1.58 -7.51
C MET A 42 7.46 3.03 -7.78
N ILE A 43 8.74 3.34 -7.54
CA ILE A 43 9.34 4.58 -8.02
C ILE A 43 10.58 4.22 -8.83
N TYR A 44 10.57 4.64 -10.08
CA TYR A 44 11.71 4.49 -10.97
C TYR A 44 11.83 5.73 -11.86
N GLN A 45 12.98 6.41 -11.78
CA GLN A 45 13.20 7.68 -12.47
C GLN A 45 12.10 8.71 -12.13
N LYS A 46 11.25 9.07 -13.10
CA LYS A 46 10.13 10.01 -12.95
C LYS A 46 8.77 9.32 -12.88
N GLU A 47 8.74 8.00 -12.94
CA GLU A 47 7.50 7.22 -12.85
C GLU A 47 7.20 6.89 -11.40
N ILE A 48 5.96 7.14 -11.00
CA ILE A 48 5.35 6.68 -9.76
C ILE A 48 4.22 5.75 -10.17
N ALA A 49 4.28 4.50 -9.75
CA ALA A 49 3.29 3.53 -10.18
C ALA A 49 2.79 2.65 -9.03
N ILE A 50 1.54 2.18 -9.17
CA ILE A 50 1.01 1.08 -8.38
C ILE A 50 1.06 -0.17 -9.26
N ILE A 51 1.85 -1.14 -8.84
CA ILE A 51 2.18 -2.31 -9.66
C ILE A 51 1.50 -3.58 -9.20
N ASP A 52 1.04 -3.65 -7.95
CA ASP A 52 0.41 -4.86 -7.43
C ASP A 52 -0.41 -4.58 -6.17
N LEU A 53 -1.28 -5.55 -5.85
CA LEU A 53 -2.13 -5.54 -4.68
C LEU A 53 -2.18 -6.95 -4.09
N ILE A 54 -1.89 -7.06 -2.80
CA ILE A 54 -2.02 -8.31 -2.05
C ILE A 54 -3.04 -8.08 -0.92
N ILE A 55 -4.08 -8.90 -0.92
CA ILE A 55 -5.12 -8.89 0.11
C ILE A 55 -5.13 -10.26 0.76
N CYS A 56 -5.08 -10.29 2.09
CA CYS A 56 -5.08 -11.54 2.85
C CYS A 56 -6.07 -11.46 4.01
N ASP A 57 -6.83 -12.52 4.15
CA ASP A 57 -7.69 -12.82 5.29
C ASP A 57 -7.07 -13.93 6.16
N GLU A 58 -7.80 -14.39 7.16
CA GLU A 58 -7.39 -15.42 8.11
C GLU A 58 -7.14 -16.79 7.45
N ASN A 59 -7.68 -17.02 6.25
CA ASN A 59 -7.57 -18.28 5.52
C ASN A 59 -6.52 -18.23 4.40
N SER A 60 -5.93 -17.07 4.15
CA SER A 60 -5.02 -16.85 3.02
C SER A 60 -3.73 -17.65 3.10
N VAL A 61 -3.20 -17.87 4.31
CA VAL A 61 -2.05 -18.74 4.58
C VAL A 61 -2.27 -19.44 5.92
N GLN A 62 -2.25 -20.76 5.92
CA GLN A 62 -2.51 -21.55 7.12
C GLN A 62 -1.56 -21.18 8.29
N GLY A 63 -2.13 -20.93 9.47
CA GLY A 63 -1.38 -20.61 10.69
C GLY A 63 -0.70 -19.25 10.70
N LYS A 64 -1.08 -18.34 9.78
CA LYS A 64 -0.57 -16.97 9.72
C LYS A 64 -1.69 -15.96 9.90
N SER A 65 -1.39 -14.84 10.57
CA SER A 65 -2.29 -13.70 10.56
C SER A 65 -2.39 -13.08 9.16
N PRO A 66 -3.45 -12.31 8.84
CA PRO A 66 -3.58 -11.65 7.54
C PRO A 66 -2.35 -10.80 7.16
N LEU A 67 -1.77 -10.07 8.11
CA LEU A 67 -0.55 -9.30 7.90
C LEU A 67 0.65 -10.19 7.53
N GLU A 68 0.88 -11.26 8.27
CA GLU A 68 1.95 -12.21 7.98
C GLU A 68 1.76 -12.84 6.61
N ALA A 69 0.51 -13.20 6.27
CA ALA A 69 0.18 -13.77 4.97
C ALA A 69 0.52 -12.80 3.81
N CYS A 70 0.22 -11.51 3.95
CA CYS A 70 0.65 -10.49 2.98
C CYS A 70 2.17 -10.46 2.82
N CYS A 71 2.92 -10.45 3.93
CA CYS A 71 4.38 -10.45 3.90
C CYS A 71 4.95 -11.72 3.25
N PHE A 72 4.40 -12.89 3.54
CA PHE A 72 4.85 -14.16 2.95
C PHE A 72 4.57 -14.22 1.45
N LYS A 73 3.37 -13.82 0.99
CA LYS A 73 3.05 -13.76 -0.44
C LYS A 73 3.96 -12.77 -1.19
N PHE A 74 4.22 -11.60 -0.59
CA PHE A 74 5.18 -10.65 -1.15
C PHE A 74 6.58 -11.26 -1.26
N LYS A 75 7.06 -11.86 -0.17
CA LYS A 75 8.38 -12.49 -0.13
C LYS A 75 8.54 -13.57 -1.19
N GLU A 76 7.54 -14.42 -1.36
CA GLU A 76 7.53 -15.48 -2.38
C GLU A 76 7.59 -14.88 -3.79
N LYS A 77 6.70 -13.91 -4.09
CA LYS A 77 6.57 -13.33 -5.42
C LYS A 77 7.79 -12.49 -5.84
N TYR A 78 8.35 -11.71 -4.94
CA TYR A 78 9.35 -10.68 -5.29
C TYR A 78 10.76 -10.99 -4.80
N LEU A 79 10.94 -11.49 -3.59
CA LEU A 79 12.26 -11.73 -3.01
C LEU A 79 12.80 -13.12 -3.36
N SER A 80 11.98 -14.16 -3.20
CA SER A 80 12.40 -15.54 -3.49
C SER A 80 12.57 -15.79 -4.98
N SER A 81 11.82 -15.10 -5.82
CA SER A 81 11.95 -15.13 -7.28
C SER A 81 13.16 -14.32 -7.80
N GLY A 82 13.80 -13.53 -6.96
CA GLY A 82 14.89 -12.65 -7.36
C GLY A 82 14.49 -11.42 -8.16
N LEU A 83 13.18 -11.10 -8.21
CA LEU A 83 12.68 -9.92 -8.94
C LEU A 83 13.16 -8.61 -8.33
N ILE A 84 13.38 -8.58 -7.02
CA ILE A 84 13.93 -7.42 -6.32
C ILE A 84 14.84 -7.84 -5.17
N THR A 85 15.74 -6.94 -4.77
CA THR A 85 16.61 -7.11 -3.61
C THR A 85 16.14 -6.26 -2.44
N ARG A 86 16.40 -6.72 -1.20
CA ARG A 86 15.93 -6.07 0.03
C ARG A 86 16.34 -4.59 0.19
N PRO A 87 17.55 -4.14 -0.20
CA PRO A 87 17.93 -2.74 -0.05
C PRO A 87 17.00 -1.73 -0.74
N TYR A 88 16.27 -2.15 -1.75
CA TYR A 88 15.34 -1.29 -2.50
C TYR A 88 13.89 -1.33 -1.98
N LEU A 89 13.65 -2.01 -0.84
CA LEU A 89 12.34 -2.02 -0.21
C LEU A 89 12.18 -0.88 0.77
N ILE A 90 11.05 -0.19 0.69
CA ILE A 90 10.60 0.80 1.67
C ILE A 90 9.25 0.33 2.21
N VAL A 91 9.10 0.32 3.52
CA VAL A 91 7.84 -0.03 4.18
C VAL A 91 7.17 1.24 4.70
N THR A 92 5.91 1.42 4.36
CA THR A 92 5.05 2.51 4.83
C THR A 92 3.66 1.98 5.18
N GLY A 93 2.75 2.83 5.58
CA GLY A 93 1.36 2.48 5.89
C GLY A 93 0.79 3.28 7.04
N ASP A 94 -0.27 2.76 7.63
CA ASP A 94 -0.96 3.37 8.76
C ASP A 94 -0.02 3.62 9.95
N ALA A 95 0.01 4.86 10.42
CA ALA A 95 0.80 5.26 11.59
C ALA A 95 0.40 4.52 12.87
N SER A 96 -0.86 4.07 12.99
CA SER A 96 -1.34 3.30 14.14
C SER A 96 -0.61 1.97 14.31
N GLY A 97 -0.07 1.41 13.22
CA GLY A 97 0.72 0.19 13.25
C GLY A 97 2.02 0.28 14.06
N THR A 98 2.43 1.49 14.46
CA THR A 98 3.57 1.72 15.37
C THR A 98 3.20 1.53 16.84
N ALA A 99 1.92 1.58 17.19
CA ALA A 99 1.45 1.28 18.54
C ALA A 99 1.65 -0.22 18.83
N GLY A 100 2.18 -0.55 19.99
CA GLY A 100 2.28 -1.95 20.40
C GLY A 100 0.89 -2.58 20.50
N GLY A 101 0.69 -3.74 19.91
CA GLY A 101 -0.56 -4.48 20.02
C GLY A 101 -0.87 -4.82 21.47
N SER A 102 -2.16 -5.01 21.78
CA SER A 102 -2.64 -5.39 23.12
C SER A 102 -2.15 -6.78 23.59
N ASP A 103 -1.53 -7.56 22.69
CA ASP A 103 -0.92 -8.84 23.01
C ASP A 103 0.50 -8.59 23.50
N LYS A 104 0.64 -8.82 24.81
CA LYS A 104 1.77 -8.52 25.70
C LYS A 104 3.09 -9.24 25.39
N VAL A 105 3.49 -9.39 24.15
CA VAL A 105 4.88 -9.70 23.82
C VAL A 105 5.61 -8.38 23.73
N LYS A 106 6.47 -8.11 24.70
CA LYS A 106 7.20 -6.84 24.88
C LYS A 106 7.81 -6.37 23.56
N ASN A 107 7.41 -5.17 23.15
CA ASN A 107 7.98 -4.37 22.06
C ASN A 107 7.70 -4.82 20.61
N GLU A 108 6.77 -5.71 20.33
CA GLU A 108 6.40 -6.07 18.97
C GLU A 108 5.22 -5.23 18.48
N ASN A 109 5.43 -4.48 17.42
CA ASN A 109 4.38 -3.79 16.68
C ASN A 109 4.31 -4.36 15.25
N PHE A 110 3.31 -3.96 14.46
CA PHE A 110 3.13 -4.49 13.11
C PHE A 110 4.37 -4.29 12.23
N TYR A 111 5.05 -3.16 12.34
CA TYR A 111 6.22 -2.86 11.53
C TYR A 111 7.45 -3.69 11.92
N THR A 112 7.69 -3.92 13.21
CA THR A 112 8.77 -4.82 13.64
C THR A 112 8.55 -6.26 13.16
N LYS A 113 7.29 -6.69 13.10
CA LYS A 113 6.93 -7.99 12.54
C LYS A 113 7.19 -8.06 11.03
N ILE A 114 6.80 -7.03 10.27
CA ILE A 114 7.08 -6.91 8.83
C ILE A 114 8.59 -6.94 8.58
N GLU A 115 9.35 -6.12 9.30
CA GLU A 115 10.81 -6.06 9.21
C GLU A 115 11.45 -7.44 9.42
N SER A 116 11.01 -8.15 10.44
CA SER A 116 11.50 -9.51 10.75
C SER A 116 11.20 -10.50 9.62
N ILE A 117 9.96 -10.53 9.10
CA ILE A 117 9.55 -11.47 8.04
C ILE A 117 10.27 -11.19 6.73
N LEU A 118 10.39 -9.91 6.35
CA LEU A 118 11.02 -9.50 5.10
C LEU A 118 12.54 -9.48 5.17
N GLY A 119 13.12 -9.49 6.37
CA GLY A 119 14.57 -9.41 6.60
C GLY A 119 15.12 -8.04 6.20
N ILE A 120 14.41 -6.96 6.56
CA ILE A 120 14.79 -5.57 6.29
C ILE A 120 15.07 -4.81 7.58
N GLY A 121 15.79 -3.70 7.46
CA GLY A 121 16.16 -2.88 8.61
C GLY A 121 15.17 -1.74 8.89
N LYS A 122 15.21 -1.22 10.12
CA LYS A 122 14.39 -0.09 10.56
C LYS A 122 14.59 1.18 9.70
N SER A 123 15.75 1.34 9.08
CA SER A 123 16.04 2.46 8.17
C SER A 123 15.19 2.45 6.89
N GLN A 124 14.64 1.29 6.54
CA GLN A 124 13.76 1.10 5.38
C GLN A 124 12.28 1.38 5.70
N ARG A 125 11.98 1.73 6.95
CA ARG A 125 10.65 2.12 7.39
C ARG A 125 10.47 3.63 7.29
N LYS A 126 9.53 4.06 6.44
CA LYS A 126 9.13 5.45 6.29
C LYS A 126 7.68 5.63 6.74
N ILE A 127 7.48 5.90 8.02
CA ILE A 127 6.16 6.05 8.62
C ILE A 127 6.08 7.39 9.33
N ARG A 128 5.00 8.09 9.10
CA ARG A 128 4.71 9.35 9.79
C ARG A 128 4.38 9.08 11.26
N LYS A 129 4.61 10.05 12.12
CA LYS A 129 4.19 9.98 13.54
C LYS A 129 2.67 9.94 13.69
N LYS A 130 1.94 10.53 12.74
CA LYS A 130 0.47 10.58 12.66
C LYS A 130 0.06 10.56 11.19
N ASN A 131 -1.06 9.92 10.89
CA ASN A 131 -1.62 9.97 9.55
C ASN A 131 -2.00 11.41 9.18
N ILE A 132 -1.79 11.75 7.91
CA ILE A 132 -2.18 13.06 7.36
C ILE A 132 -3.72 13.15 7.33
N GLU A 133 -4.24 14.33 7.58
CA GLU A 133 -5.67 14.60 7.45
C GLU A 133 -6.13 14.39 5.99
N HIS A 134 -7.35 13.93 5.82
CA HIS A 134 -7.84 13.48 4.50
C HIS A 134 -7.82 14.59 3.45
N ILE A 135 -8.14 15.85 3.82
CA ILE A 135 -8.11 16.98 2.89
C ILE A 135 -6.68 17.21 2.37
N LEU A 136 -5.71 17.28 3.27
CA LEU A 136 -4.31 17.48 2.88
C LEU A 136 -3.78 16.28 2.09
N SER A 137 -4.13 15.08 2.48
CA SER A 137 -3.78 13.86 1.74
C SER A 137 -4.42 13.85 0.34
N GLN A 138 -5.65 14.32 0.21
CA GLN A 138 -6.31 14.49 -1.10
C GLN A 138 -5.49 15.41 -2.02
N GLU A 139 -5.04 16.55 -1.51
CA GLU A 139 -4.23 17.50 -2.29
C GLU A 139 -2.89 16.89 -2.71
N ILE A 140 -2.20 16.21 -1.79
CA ILE A 140 -0.93 15.52 -2.09
C ILE A 140 -1.13 14.46 -3.18
N CYS A 141 -2.11 13.58 -3.02
CA CYS A 141 -2.39 12.51 -3.97
C CYS A 141 -2.68 13.06 -5.37
N ASN A 142 -3.56 14.06 -5.46
CA ASN A 142 -3.93 14.63 -6.77
C ASN A 142 -2.78 15.43 -7.39
N SER A 143 -1.94 16.09 -6.59
CA SER A 143 -0.74 16.74 -7.08
C SER A 143 0.24 15.74 -7.69
N LEU A 144 0.46 14.59 -7.06
CA LEU A 144 1.31 13.52 -7.61
C LEU A 144 0.74 12.95 -8.90
N ILE A 145 -0.57 12.66 -8.93
CA ILE A 145 -1.24 12.14 -10.14
C ILE A 145 -1.14 13.13 -11.30
N TYR A 146 -1.27 14.41 -11.03
CA TYR A 146 -1.26 15.45 -12.06
C TYR A 146 0.15 15.80 -12.57
N ASN A 147 1.14 15.89 -11.66
CA ASN A 147 2.46 16.43 -11.97
C ASN A 147 3.52 15.35 -12.27
N CYS A 148 3.26 14.10 -11.92
CA CYS A 148 4.18 12.98 -12.14
C CYS A 148 3.69 12.07 -13.25
N ASN A 149 4.57 11.22 -13.77
CA ASN A 149 4.18 10.11 -14.63
C ASN A 149 3.56 9.00 -13.76
N PHE A 150 2.30 9.19 -13.35
CA PHE A 150 1.59 8.26 -12.48
C PHE A 150 0.93 7.15 -13.30
N LYS A 151 1.11 5.89 -12.88
CA LYS A 151 0.53 4.71 -13.54
C LYS A 151 -0.06 3.73 -12.54
N ILE A 152 -1.10 3.03 -12.96
CA ILE A 152 -1.64 1.85 -12.29
C ILE A 152 -1.61 0.70 -13.30
N TYR A 153 -0.86 -0.33 -12.97
CA TYR A 153 -0.72 -1.49 -13.84
C TYR A 153 -1.87 -2.48 -13.66
N LYS A 154 -2.15 -3.28 -14.69
CA LYS A 154 -3.25 -4.25 -14.71
C LYS A 154 -3.27 -5.19 -13.51
N SER A 155 -2.11 -5.59 -13.01
CA SER A 155 -1.99 -6.41 -11.79
C SER A 155 -2.56 -5.75 -10.53
N ALA A 156 -2.78 -4.43 -10.58
CA ALA A 156 -3.40 -3.63 -9.52
C ALA A 156 -4.74 -3.01 -9.95
N GLU A 157 -5.47 -3.60 -10.90
CA GLU A 157 -6.72 -3.04 -11.44
C GLU A 157 -7.78 -2.77 -10.36
N LEU A 158 -7.85 -3.61 -9.33
CA LEU A 158 -8.76 -3.40 -8.20
C LEU A 158 -8.44 -2.10 -7.43
N VAL A 159 -7.18 -1.66 -7.44
CA VAL A 159 -6.78 -0.37 -6.85
C VAL A 159 -7.41 0.78 -7.63
N LEU A 160 -7.34 0.74 -8.96
CA LEU A 160 -7.96 1.74 -9.81
C LEU A 160 -9.48 1.85 -9.53
N PHE A 161 -10.16 0.70 -9.50
CA PHE A 161 -11.58 0.66 -9.22
C PHE A 161 -11.95 1.27 -7.86
N ASP A 162 -11.17 0.97 -6.82
CA ASP A 162 -11.36 1.51 -5.48
C ASP A 162 -11.12 3.03 -5.43
N MET A 163 -10.07 3.50 -6.11
CA MET A 163 -9.74 4.92 -6.20
C MET A 163 -10.82 5.74 -6.93
N GLU A 164 -11.42 5.18 -8.00
CA GLU A 164 -12.50 5.83 -8.75
C GLU A 164 -13.76 6.04 -7.91
N GLN A 165 -14.00 5.17 -6.95
CA GLN A 165 -15.18 5.24 -6.08
C GLN A 165 -14.96 6.06 -4.81
N ALA A 166 -13.73 6.35 -4.45
CA ALA A 166 -13.40 7.08 -3.24
C ALA A 166 -13.92 8.54 -3.30
N GLN A 167 -14.68 8.93 -2.28
CA GLN A 167 -15.25 10.27 -2.15
C GLN A 167 -14.69 10.97 -0.92
N ILE A 168 -14.86 12.28 -0.85
CA ILE A 168 -14.61 13.06 0.36
C ILE A 168 -15.90 13.80 0.74
N GLU A 169 -16.33 13.64 1.98
CA GLU A 169 -17.52 14.27 2.55
C GLU A 169 -17.18 14.82 3.93
N ASN A 170 -17.54 16.07 4.16
CA ASN A 170 -17.24 16.76 5.42
C ASN A 170 -15.77 16.64 5.87
N GLY A 171 -14.85 16.69 4.89
CA GLY A 171 -13.40 16.57 5.14
C GLY A 171 -12.91 15.15 5.49
N LYS A 172 -13.76 14.14 5.35
CA LYS A 172 -13.40 12.74 5.60
C LYS A 172 -13.52 11.91 4.34
N LEU A 173 -12.57 11.00 4.17
CA LEU A 173 -12.61 10.01 3.11
C LEU A 173 -13.83 9.08 3.34
N VAL A 174 -14.69 9.01 2.34
CA VAL A 174 -15.80 8.08 2.27
C VAL A 174 -15.47 7.07 1.19
N LYS A 175 -15.41 5.82 1.57
CA LYS A 175 -15.18 4.70 0.65
C LYS A 175 -16.50 4.36 -0.01
N GLY A 176 -16.49 4.05 -1.30
CA GLY A 176 -17.70 3.70 -2.06
C GLY A 176 -18.49 2.56 -1.43
N ASP A 177 -19.77 2.47 -1.79
CA ASP A 177 -20.71 1.50 -1.24
C ASP A 177 -20.23 0.08 -1.60
N ARG A 178 -19.53 -0.50 -0.65
CA ARG A 178 -18.99 -1.86 -0.77
C ARG A 178 -20.02 -2.77 -0.17
N ASP A 179 -20.40 -3.79 -0.92
CA ASP A 179 -21.27 -4.85 -0.44
C ASP A 179 -20.99 -5.15 1.02
N LYS A 180 -21.99 -4.92 1.82
CA LYS A 180 -22.00 -4.95 3.27
C LYS A 180 -21.10 -6.02 3.86
N GLY A 181 -19.92 -5.63 4.34
CA GLY A 181 -19.03 -6.48 5.11
C GLY A 181 -17.63 -6.75 4.58
N LYS A 182 -17.24 -6.30 3.38
CA LYS A 182 -15.89 -6.45 2.84
C LYS A 182 -15.29 -5.13 2.38
N GLY A 183 -15.25 -4.14 3.26
CA GLY A 183 -14.51 -2.92 3.02
C GLY A 183 -13.02 -3.23 2.85
N LEU A 184 -12.55 -3.28 1.62
CA LEU A 184 -11.13 -3.36 1.34
C LEU A 184 -10.56 -1.96 1.51
N ASP A 185 -9.66 -1.77 2.47
CA ASP A 185 -9.05 -0.47 2.75
C ASP A 185 -7.90 -0.19 1.77
N ILE A 186 -8.15 -0.45 0.48
CA ILE A 186 -7.18 -0.23 -0.60
C ILE A 186 -6.86 1.26 -0.71
N THR A 187 -7.89 2.10 -0.66
CA THR A 187 -7.74 3.56 -0.76
C THR A 187 -6.82 4.13 0.31
N ASP A 188 -6.91 3.65 1.56
CA ASP A 188 -6.03 4.11 2.63
C ASP A 188 -4.58 3.64 2.41
N ALA A 189 -4.36 2.41 1.98
CA ALA A 189 -3.03 1.93 1.64
C ALA A 189 -2.40 2.72 0.48
N VAL A 190 -3.20 3.08 -0.56
CA VAL A 190 -2.75 3.96 -1.65
C VAL A 190 -2.37 5.33 -1.13
N ARG A 191 -3.22 5.92 -0.29
CA ARG A 191 -3.00 7.22 0.31
C ARG A 191 -1.71 7.25 1.13
N TYR A 192 -1.47 6.25 1.97
CA TYR A 192 -0.21 6.15 2.74
C TYR A 192 1.02 6.02 1.86
N PHE A 193 0.93 5.31 0.73
CA PHE A 193 2.01 5.29 -0.26
C PHE A 193 2.26 6.68 -0.82
N MET A 194 1.25 7.35 -1.34
CA MET A 194 1.37 8.67 -1.93
C MET A 194 1.81 9.74 -0.93
N ASP A 195 1.35 9.68 0.31
CA ASP A 195 1.77 10.58 1.39
C ASP A 195 3.26 10.41 1.79
N CYS A 196 3.88 9.29 1.39
CA CYS A 196 5.27 8.93 1.69
C CYS A 196 6.26 9.33 0.59
N VAL A 197 5.78 9.49 -0.64
CA VAL A 197 6.56 9.86 -1.83
C VAL A 197 6.77 11.37 -1.90
#